data_cc37e3bff6baab4d741acc9afabc02eb
#
_entry.id   cc37e3bff6baab4d741acc9afabc02eb
#
_cell.length_a   1.000
_cell.length_b   1.000
_cell.length_c   1.000
_cell.angle_alpha   90.00
_cell.angle_beta   90.00
_cell.angle_gamma   90.00
#
_symmetry.space_group_name_H-M   'P 1'
#
loop_
_entity.id
_entity.type
_entity.pdbx_description
1 polymer ?
#
loop_
_entity_poly.entity_id
_entity_poly.type
_entity_poly.pdbx_seq_one_letter_code
_entity_poly.pdbx_strand_id
1 'polypeptide(L)'
;MATTSLAQPAIQSQIDTPTPLRLWHLTSLWHLTSLDAPTVAVTWTLAFAWAAQIHLPLWLPITLALAAWSAYIADRLLDAHRAYLSPTGVADTCSLIPDPCSLSLRPRHHFHWKHRRVFIPLAFAAGLAALSLVLVNMPLAARERNSVLAAAALVYFTSVHNPWRLATPKLSLRLPKELLVALIFTLACAIPTLSRISPRIPARRPELLIPTLAFIALAWLNCQAIETWESATPSRNLIFPLAATLTAVTALIATIFLAGHQALIAALLATAATSAALLALLNRHRHRVTPTTLRAAADLVLLTPLVLLIMPAFTQ
;
A
#
# COMPACT_ATOMS: atom_id res chain seq x y z
N MET A 1 8.78 -68.16 15.22
CA MET A 1 8.77 -67.37 13.99
C MET A 1 7.49 -66.57 13.95
N ALA A 2 7.59 -65.29 14.30
CA ALA A 2 6.45 -64.40 14.29
C ALA A 2 6.65 -63.38 13.15
N THR A 3 5.81 -63.40 12.14
CA THR A 3 5.81 -62.51 10.99
C THR A 3 5.05 -61.22 11.36
N THR A 4 5.78 -60.15 11.53
CA THR A 4 5.22 -58.82 11.76
C THR A 4 4.77 -58.24 10.43
N SER A 5 3.46 -58.12 10.22
CA SER A 5 2.85 -57.44 9.10
C SER A 5 2.94 -55.94 9.28
N LEU A 6 3.72 -55.28 8.44
CA LEU A 6 3.76 -53.81 8.33
C LEU A 6 2.52 -53.32 7.60
N ALA A 7 1.60 -52.72 8.32
CA ALA A 7 0.47 -52.01 7.77
C ALA A 7 0.95 -50.75 7.04
N GLN A 8 0.77 -50.67 5.74
CA GLN A 8 0.94 -49.48 4.92
C GLN A 8 -0.10 -48.40 5.36
N PRO A 9 0.29 -47.17 5.58
CA PRO A 9 -0.68 -46.09 5.81
C PRO A 9 -1.46 -45.82 4.53
N ALA A 10 -2.75 -45.89 4.63
CA ALA A 10 -3.68 -45.55 3.56
C ALA A 10 -3.46 -44.09 3.13
N ILE A 11 -3.07 -43.88 1.89
CA ILE A 11 -3.05 -42.56 1.24
C ILE A 11 -4.50 -42.07 1.17
N GLN A 12 -4.84 -41.19 2.10
CA GLN A 12 -6.12 -40.53 2.15
C GLN A 12 -6.18 -39.59 0.94
N SER A 13 -6.90 -39.98 -0.10
CA SER A 13 -7.21 -39.17 -1.27
C SER A 13 -7.95 -37.91 -0.79
N GLN A 14 -7.23 -36.82 -0.75
CA GLN A 14 -7.79 -35.49 -0.51
C GLN A 14 -8.73 -35.20 -1.66
N ILE A 15 -10.03 -35.25 -1.39
CA ILE A 15 -11.08 -34.85 -2.32
C ILE A 15 -10.88 -33.36 -2.59
N ASP A 16 -10.36 -33.04 -3.76
CA ASP A 16 -10.26 -31.70 -4.29
C ASP A 16 -11.66 -31.13 -4.49
N THR A 17 -12.16 -30.42 -3.49
CA THR A 17 -13.31 -29.54 -3.68
C THR A 17 -12.90 -28.44 -4.65
N PRO A 18 -13.65 -28.16 -5.70
CA PRO A 18 -13.34 -27.08 -6.64
C PRO A 18 -13.54 -25.74 -5.93
N THR A 19 -12.47 -25.23 -5.37
CA THR A 19 -12.40 -23.88 -4.78
C THR A 19 -12.61 -22.83 -5.88
N PRO A 20 -13.12 -21.63 -5.56
CA PRO A 20 -13.34 -20.55 -6.53
C PRO A 20 -12.00 -20.01 -7.05
N LEU A 21 -11.32 -20.81 -7.84
CA LEU A 21 -9.93 -20.63 -8.31
C LEU A 21 -9.68 -19.34 -9.09
N ARG A 22 -10.71 -18.75 -9.71
CA ARG A 22 -10.50 -17.59 -10.60
C ARG A 22 -10.25 -16.27 -9.86
N LEU A 23 -10.95 -15.99 -8.78
CA LEU A 23 -10.81 -14.73 -8.04
C LEU A 23 -9.47 -14.63 -7.31
N TRP A 24 -9.00 -15.72 -6.70
CA TRP A 24 -7.72 -15.78 -6.00
C TRP A 24 -6.52 -15.62 -6.93
N HIS A 25 -6.60 -16.13 -8.16
CA HIS A 25 -5.56 -15.92 -9.17
C HIS A 25 -5.48 -14.45 -9.60
N LEU A 26 -6.62 -13.78 -9.77
CA LEU A 26 -6.66 -12.36 -10.15
C LEU A 26 -6.09 -11.45 -9.06
N THR A 27 -6.45 -11.68 -7.79
CA THR A 27 -5.90 -10.90 -6.66
C THR A 27 -4.40 -11.14 -6.48
N SER A 28 -3.94 -12.38 -6.68
CA SER A 28 -2.51 -12.70 -6.64
C SER A 28 -1.74 -12.00 -7.77
N LEU A 29 -2.27 -12.00 -9.01
CA LEU A 29 -1.66 -11.29 -10.13
C LEU A 29 -1.64 -9.79 -9.91
N TRP A 30 -2.75 -9.20 -9.45
CA TRP A 30 -2.85 -7.79 -9.11
C TRP A 30 -1.76 -7.37 -8.11
N HIS A 31 -1.56 -8.17 -7.06
CA HIS A 31 -0.52 -7.95 -6.06
C HIS A 31 0.90 -8.21 -6.62
N LEU A 32 1.10 -9.29 -7.39
CA LEU A 32 2.39 -9.62 -7.99
C LEU A 32 2.85 -8.58 -9.03
N THR A 33 1.92 -8.00 -9.78
CA THR A 33 2.23 -6.94 -10.76
C THR A 33 2.35 -5.55 -10.16
N SER A 34 2.25 -5.41 -8.83
CA SER A 34 2.33 -4.13 -8.10
C SER A 34 1.24 -3.13 -8.47
N LEU A 35 0.07 -3.60 -8.87
CA LEU A 35 -1.09 -2.75 -9.17
C LEU A 35 -1.88 -2.33 -7.93
N ASP A 36 -1.55 -2.89 -6.77
CA ASP A 36 -2.12 -2.58 -5.46
C ASP A 36 -2.01 -1.08 -5.12
N ALA A 37 -0.79 -0.57 -5.03
CA ALA A 37 -0.56 0.83 -4.66
C ALA A 37 -1.15 1.86 -5.65
N PRO A 38 -0.97 1.75 -6.99
CA PRO A 38 -1.61 2.67 -7.91
C PRO A 38 -3.13 2.62 -7.85
N THR A 39 -3.74 1.46 -7.64
CA THR A 39 -5.19 1.35 -7.51
C THR A 39 -5.69 2.08 -6.26
N VAL A 40 -5.02 1.89 -5.11
CA VAL A 40 -5.33 2.63 -3.88
C VAL A 40 -5.14 4.13 -4.07
N ALA A 41 -4.03 4.55 -4.69
CA ALA A 41 -3.75 5.97 -4.93
C ALA A 41 -4.83 6.65 -5.78
N VAL A 42 -5.23 6.02 -6.89
CA VAL A 42 -6.30 6.54 -7.76
C VAL A 42 -7.64 6.60 -7.00
N THR A 43 -7.99 5.53 -6.29
CA THR A 43 -9.23 5.45 -5.53
C THR A 43 -9.35 6.59 -4.52
N TRP A 44 -8.32 6.81 -3.72
CA TRP A 44 -8.34 7.88 -2.71
C TRP A 44 -8.28 9.27 -3.33
N THR A 45 -7.52 9.46 -4.42
CA THR A 45 -7.49 10.73 -5.15
C THR A 45 -8.88 11.11 -5.68
N LEU A 46 -9.57 10.16 -6.29
CA LEU A 46 -10.93 10.37 -6.78
C LEU A 46 -11.93 10.54 -5.65
N ALA A 47 -11.77 9.81 -4.54
CA ALA A 47 -12.62 9.93 -3.36
C ALA A 47 -12.48 11.30 -2.67
N PHE A 48 -11.28 11.85 -2.55
CA PHE A 48 -11.07 13.23 -2.10
C PHE A 48 -11.72 14.24 -3.03
N ALA A 49 -11.59 14.06 -4.34
CA ALA A 49 -12.21 14.93 -5.34
C ALA A 49 -13.74 14.86 -5.28
N TRP A 50 -14.29 13.66 -5.15
CA TRP A 50 -15.71 13.41 -4.97
C TRP A 50 -16.24 14.08 -3.69
N ALA A 51 -15.57 13.90 -2.56
CA ALA A 51 -15.96 14.52 -1.28
C ALA A 51 -15.91 16.06 -1.32
N ALA A 52 -14.96 16.61 -2.07
CA ALA A 52 -14.84 18.06 -2.28
C ALA A 52 -15.72 18.61 -3.41
N GLN A 53 -16.42 17.74 -4.16
CA GLN A 53 -17.17 18.09 -5.36
C GLN A 53 -16.31 18.82 -6.41
N ILE A 54 -15.09 18.33 -6.62
CA ILE A 54 -14.13 18.89 -7.57
C ILE A 54 -13.92 17.92 -8.71
N HIS A 55 -14.11 18.39 -9.93
CA HIS A 55 -13.72 17.64 -11.12
C HIS A 55 -12.20 17.65 -11.32
N LEU A 56 -11.60 16.46 -11.28
CA LEU A 56 -10.19 16.29 -11.65
C LEU A 56 -10.08 15.89 -13.13
N PRO A 57 -9.21 16.55 -13.90
CA PRO A 57 -8.93 16.10 -15.26
C PRO A 57 -8.22 14.73 -15.22
N LEU A 58 -8.57 13.85 -16.15
CA LEU A 58 -8.13 12.45 -16.17
C LEU A 58 -6.61 12.26 -16.15
N TRP A 59 -5.85 13.22 -16.70
CA TRP A 59 -4.39 13.12 -16.68
C TRP A 59 -3.81 13.06 -15.26
N LEU A 60 -4.48 13.61 -14.23
CA LEU A 60 -3.99 13.59 -12.85
C LEU A 60 -4.01 12.20 -12.21
N PRO A 61 -5.16 11.50 -12.14
CA PRO A 61 -5.17 10.14 -11.59
C PRO A 61 -4.31 9.19 -12.44
N ILE A 62 -4.22 9.38 -13.77
CA ILE A 62 -3.32 8.61 -14.64
C ILE A 62 -1.87 8.86 -14.26
N THR A 63 -1.47 10.12 -14.12
CA THR A 63 -0.09 10.48 -13.71
C THR A 63 0.26 9.85 -12.37
N LEU A 64 -0.64 9.92 -11.40
CA LEU A 64 -0.42 9.35 -10.08
C LEU A 64 -0.31 7.82 -10.13
N ALA A 65 -1.17 7.16 -10.91
CA ALA A 65 -1.10 5.71 -11.11
C ALA A 65 0.25 5.28 -11.69
N LEU A 66 0.71 5.95 -12.76
CA LEU A 66 1.97 5.66 -13.42
C LEU A 66 3.18 5.90 -12.50
N ALA A 67 3.18 7.03 -11.79
CA ALA A 67 4.25 7.38 -10.85
C ALA A 67 4.32 6.39 -9.68
N ALA A 68 3.17 6.06 -9.06
CA ALA A 68 3.09 5.10 -7.97
C ALA A 68 3.55 3.71 -8.43
N TRP A 69 3.08 3.25 -9.60
CA TRP A 69 3.47 1.96 -10.15
C TRP A 69 4.98 1.87 -10.45
N SER A 70 5.53 2.91 -11.10
CA SER A 70 6.96 3.00 -11.39
C SER A 70 7.80 2.96 -10.10
N ALA A 71 7.43 3.74 -9.07
CA ALA A 71 8.11 3.77 -7.79
C ALA A 71 8.07 2.41 -7.07
N TYR A 72 6.90 1.74 -7.07
CA TYR A 72 6.75 0.42 -6.43
C TYR A 72 7.55 -0.67 -7.12
N ILE A 73 7.60 -0.67 -8.46
CA ILE A 73 8.44 -1.63 -9.19
C ILE A 73 9.92 -1.36 -8.92
N ALA A 74 10.34 -0.09 -8.93
CA ALA A 74 11.72 0.27 -8.61
C ALA A 74 12.12 -0.18 -7.21
N ASP A 75 11.26 0.05 -6.20
CA ASP A 75 11.46 -0.41 -4.82
C ASP A 75 11.70 -1.93 -4.76
N ARG A 76 10.82 -2.71 -5.39
CA ARG A 76 10.90 -4.18 -5.39
C ARG A 76 12.12 -4.73 -6.12
N LEU A 77 12.51 -4.09 -7.22
CA LEU A 77 13.70 -4.47 -7.98
C LEU A 77 14.98 -4.14 -7.20
N LEU A 78 15.03 -2.99 -6.52
CA LEU A 78 16.17 -2.60 -5.69
C LEU A 78 16.31 -3.50 -4.47
N ASP A 79 15.21 -3.84 -3.81
CA ASP A 79 15.22 -4.78 -2.68
C ASP A 79 15.69 -6.18 -3.13
N ALA A 80 15.19 -6.66 -4.27
CA ALA A 80 15.64 -7.94 -4.84
C ALA A 80 17.13 -7.89 -5.20
N HIS A 81 17.58 -6.82 -5.84
CA HIS A 81 18.98 -6.64 -6.22
C HIS A 81 19.93 -6.69 -5.00
N ARG A 82 19.55 -6.02 -3.91
CA ARG A 82 20.30 -6.05 -2.66
C ARG A 82 20.38 -7.43 -2.05
N ALA A 83 19.25 -8.13 -2.02
CA ALA A 83 19.22 -9.48 -1.47
C ALA A 83 20.11 -10.44 -2.26
N TYR A 84 20.24 -10.24 -3.59
CA TYR A 84 21.17 -11.02 -4.42
C TYR A 84 22.65 -10.63 -4.26
N LEU A 85 22.94 -9.36 -3.92
CA LEU A 85 24.30 -8.87 -3.77
C LEU A 85 24.86 -9.02 -2.35
N SER A 86 24.04 -9.31 -1.34
CA SER A 86 24.50 -9.49 0.04
C SER A 86 25.17 -10.86 0.20
N PRO A 87 26.52 -10.92 0.31
CA PRO A 87 27.25 -12.19 0.46
C PRO A 87 27.05 -12.82 1.85
N THR A 88 26.44 -12.09 2.79
CA THR A 88 26.32 -12.47 4.21
C THR A 88 25.08 -13.27 4.55
N GLY A 89 24.32 -13.74 3.56
CA GLY A 89 23.25 -14.69 3.75
C GLY A 89 23.76 -16.11 3.95
N VAL A 90 24.35 -16.39 5.14
CA VAL A 90 24.40 -17.77 5.69
C VAL A 90 25.12 -18.81 4.82
N ALA A 91 26.31 -18.46 4.29
CA ALA A 91 27.23 -19.50 3.76
C ALA A 91 27.92 -20.31 4.88
N ASP A 92 27.94 -19.79 6.12
CA ASP A 92 28.81 -20.38 7.18
C ASP A 92 28.09 -21.35 8.13
N THR A 93 26.80 -21.62 8.00
CA THR A 93 26.11 -22.54 8.91
C THR A 93 25.30 -23.67 8.25
N CYS A 94 25.27 -23.77 6.94
CA CYS A 94 24.66 -24.90 6.24
C CYS A 94 25.69 -25.90 5.75
N SER A 95 26.47 -26.46 6.66
CA SER A 95 27.20 -27.68 6.39
C SER A 95 26.24 -28.87 6.53
N LEU A 96 26.11 -29.65 5.45
CA LEU A 96 25.70 -31.07 5.44
C LEU A 96 24.23 -31.44 5.11
N ILE A 97 23.36 -30.55 4.72
CA ILE A 97 22.08 -30.97 4.13
C ILE A 97 21.86 -30.18 2.82
N PRO A 98 21.60 -30.84 1.67
CA PRO A 98 21.31 -30.14 0.43
C PRO A 98 19.84 -29.71 0.37
N ASP A 99 19.40 -28.95 1.37
CA ASP A 99 18.22 -28.12 1.19
C ASP A 99 18.69 -26.80 0.59
N PRO A 100 18.06 -26.32 -0.49
CA PRO A 100 18.39 -25.01 -1.00
C PRO A 100 18.05 -24.02 0.09
N CYS A 101 19.03 -23.58 0.87
CA CYS A 101 18.98 -22.34 1.65
C CYS A 101 18.84 -21.20 0.63
N SER A 102 17.73 -21.22 -0.10
CA SER A 102 17.29 -20.10 -0.88
C SER A 102 17.10 -18.98 0.12
N LEU A 103 17.94 -17.94 0.05
CA LEU A 103 17.56 -16.62 0.55
C LEU A 103 16.06 -16.50 0.34
N SER A 104 15.25 -16.47 1.41
CA SER A 104 13.80 -16.49 1.24
C SER A 104 13.34 -15.12 0.77
N LEU A 105 13.72 -14.81 -0.46
CA LEU A 105 13.19 -13.67 -1.18
C LEU A 105 11.67 -13.80 -1.16
N ARG A 106 11.02 -12.77 -0.69
CA ARG A 106 9.56 -12.72 -0.72
C ARG A 106 9.07 -13.00 -2.13
N PRO A 107 8.01 -13.79 -2.35
CA PRO A 107 7.58 -14.25 -3.68
C PRO A 107 7.47 -13.13 -4.72
N ARG A 108 7.03 -11.93 -4.30
CA ARG A 108 6.92 -10.74 -5.15
C ARG A 108 8.26 -10.20 -5.63
N HIS A 109 9.30 -10.18 -4.76
CA HIS A 109 10.64 -9.70 -5.14
C HIS A 109 11.27 -10.69 -6.12
N HIS A 110 11.08 -12.00 -5.89
CA HIS A 110 11.50 -13.04 -6.80
C HIS A 110 10.83 -12.91 -8.17
N PHE A 111 9.50 -12.66 -8.19
CA PHE A 111 8.73 -12.48 -9.43
C PHE A 111 9.27 -11.30 -10.24
N HIS A 112 9.46 -10.11 -9.63
CA HIS A 112 9.99 -8.94 -10.32
C HIS A 112 11.43 -9.16 -10.79
N TRP A 113 12.28 -9.80 -9.99
CA TRP A 113 13.65 -10.11 -10.38
C TRP A 113 13.73 -11.08 -11.55
N LYS A 114 12.91 -12.14 -11.52
CA LYS A 114 12.79 -13.09 -12.63
C LYS A 114 12.38 -12.40 -13.94
N HIS A 115 11.46 -11.45 -13.86
CA HIS A 115 10.95 -10.72 -15.04
C HIS A 115 11.55 -9.31 -15.18
N ARG A 116 12.70 -9.01 -14.57
CA ARG A 116 13.31 -7.68 -14.57
C ARG A 116 13.55 -7.07 -15.94
N ARG A 117 13.79 -7.91 -16.96
CA ARG A 117 13.97 -7.46 -18.36
C ARG A 117 12.72 -6.80 -18.94
N VAL A 118 11.55 -7.12 -18.39
CA VAL A 118 10.26 -6.52 -18.77
C VAL A 118 9.91 -5.37 -17.83
N PHE A 119 10.05 -5.58 -16.53
CA PHE A 119 9.63 -4.58 -15.55
C PHE A 119 10.49 -3.32 -15.53
N ILE A 120 11.80 -3.42 -15.79
CA ILE A 120 12.69 -2.24 -15.84
C ILE A 120 12.26 -1.27 -16.95
N PRO A 121 12.17 -1.67 -18.24
CA PRO A 121 11.77 -0.75 -19.30
C PRO A 121 10.33 -0.25 -19.14
N LEU A 122 9.40 -1.08 -18.64
CA LEU A 122 8.03 -0.65 -18.40
C LEU A 122 7.92 0.38 -17.27
N ALA A 123 8.63 0.18 -16.15
CA ALA A 123 8.65 1.14 -15.06
C ALA A 123 9.30 2.48 -15.50
N PHE A 124 10.38 2.40 -16.28
CA PHE A 124 11.01 3.60 -16.85
C PHE A 124 10.06 4.33 -17.80
N ALA A 125 9.40 3.62 -18.73
CA ALA A 125 8.42 4.19 -19.63
C ALA A 125 7.23 4.82 -18.88
N ALA A 126 6.73 4.17 -17.82
CA ALA A 126 5.66 4.71 -16.98
C ALA A 126 6.10 5.99 -16.26
N GLY A 127 7.32 6.01 -15.72
CA GLY A 127 7.90 7.19 -15.09
C GLY A 127 8.06 8.35 -16.05
N LEU A 128 8.56 8.09 -17.27
CA LEU A 128 8.66 9.10 -18.33
C LEU A 128 7.28 9.61 -18.79
N ALA A 129 6.30 8.72 -18.93
CA ALA A 129 4.94 9.10 -19.27
C ALA A 129 4.30 9.98 -18.18
N ALA A 130 4.48 9.62 -16.91
CA ALA A 130 4.04 10.44 -15.78
C ALA A 130 4.70 11.83 -15.80
N LEU A 131 6.01 11.89 -16.01
CA LEU A 131 6.74 13.14 -16.11
C LEU A 131 6.24 13.98 -17.30
N SER A 132 6.06 13.38 -18.47
CA SER A 132 5.55 14.06 -19.66
C SER A 132 4.15 14.64 -19.43
N LEU A 133 3.25 13.88 -18.78
CA LEU A 133 1.93 14.39 -18.43
C LEU A 133 2.00 15.61 -17.49
N VAL A 134 2.91 15.60 -16.52
CA VAL A 134 3.16 16.75 -15.64
C VAL A 134 3.69 17.95 -16.44
N LEU A 135 4.68 17.74 -17.29
CA LEU A 135 5.31 18.81 -18.06
C LEU A 135 4.36 19.43 -19.09
N VAL A 136 3.47 18.66 -19.66
CA VAL A 136 2.53 19.17 -20.68
C VAL A 136 1.30 19.83 -20.04
N ASN A 137 0.75 19.23 -18.98
CA ASN A 137 -0.58 19.64 -18.50
C ASN A 137 -0.55 20.48 -17.20
N MET A 138 0.55 20.45 -16.44
CA MET A 138 0.61 21.16 -15.15
C MET A 138 1.22 22.55 -15.31
N PRO A 139 0.55 23.64 -14.89
CA PRO A 139 1.12 24.99 -14.87
C PRO A 139 2.40 25.08 -14.05
N LEU A 140 3.35 25.97 -14.44
CA LEU A 140 4.65 26.09 -13.79
C LEU A 140 4.54 26.31 -12.27
N ALA A 141 3.70 27.23 -11.83
CA ALA A 141 3.49 27.51 -10.39
C ALA A 141 2.97 26.29 -9.61
N ALA A 142 2.21 25.38 -10.26
CA ALA A 142 1.78 24.14 -9.62
C ALA A 142 2.92 23.12 -9.60
N ARG A 143 3.78 23.07 -10.62
CA ARG A 143 4.98 22.22 -10.64
C ARG A 143 5.94 22.61 -9.51
N GLU A 144 6.20 23.91 -9.34
CA GLU A 144 7.06 24.43 -8.27
C GLU A 144 6.57 24.01 -6.88
N ARG A 145 5.27 24.17 -6.61
CA ARG A 145 4.69 23.73 -5.33
C ARG A 145 4.78 22.23 -5.12
N ASN A 146 4.51 21.44 -6.15
CA ASN A 146 4.51 19.98 -6.07
C ASN A 146 5.93 19.39 -6.13
N SER A 147 6.94 20.17 -6.58
CA SER A 147 8.34 19.73 -6.58
C SER A 147 8.86 19.45 -5.18
N VAL A 148 8.34 20.13 -4.15
CA VAL A 148 8.69 19.88 -2.75
C VAL A 148 8.28 18.46 -2.33
N LEU A 149 7.07 18.04 -2.70
CA LEU A 149 6.61 16.66 -2.41
C LEU A 149 7.41 15.63 -3.22
N ALA A 150 7.67 15.93 -4.50
CA ALA A 150 8.48 15.06 -5.36
C ALA A 150 9.92 14.94 -4.82
N ALA A 151 10.52 16.03 -4.39
CA ALA A 151 11.84 16.02 -3.74
C ALA A 151 11.82 15.22 -2.43
N ALA A 152 10.81 15.41 -1.59
CA ALA A 152 10.65 14.63 -0.35
C ALA A 152 10.53 13.13 -0.62
N ALA A 153 9.74 12.75 -1.63
CA ALA A 153 9.61 11.36 -2.06
C ALA A 153 10.94 10.79 -2.58
N LEU A 154 11.68 11.56 -3.40
CA LEU A 154 12.98 11.16 -3.92
C LEU A 154 14.03 11.02 -2.82
N VAL A 155 14.09 11.98 -1.89
CA VAL A 155 14.99 11.94 -0.72
C VAL A 155 14.65 10.71 0.15
N TYR A 156 13.37 10.45 0.39
CA TYR A 156 12.94 9.26 1.10
C TYR A 156 13.42 7.99 0.37
N PHE A 157 13.10 7.87 -0.91
CA PHE A 157 13.43 6.71 -1.73
C PHE A 157 14.94 6.45 -1.76
N THR A 158 15.74 7.47 -2.04
CA THR A 158 17.21 7.38 -2.04
C THR A 158 17.74 7.05 -0.64
N SER A 159 17.12 7.61 0.40
CA SER A 159 17.55 7.38 1.79
C SER A 159 17.32 5.93 2.25
N VAL A 160 16.23 5.32 1.84
CA VAL A 160 15.94 3.90 2.14
C VAL A 160 16.84 2.99 1.34
N HIS A 161 17.22 3.38 0.11
CA HIS A 161 17.99 2.55 -0.81
C HIS A 161 19.51 2.89 -0.86
N ASN A 162 20.03 3.80 -0.05
CA ASN A 162 21.44 4.13 -0.05
C ASN A 162 22.24 3.24 0.93
N PRO A 163 23.17 2.41 0.44
CA PRO A 163 24.02 1.58 1.31
C PRO A 163 24.99 2.38 2.19
N TRP A 164 25.32 3.61 1.82
CA TRP A 164 26.27 4.47 2.54
C TRP A 164 25.72 5.08 3.84
N ARG A 165 24.44 4.90 4.14
CA ARG A 165 23.83 5.40 5.39
C ARG A 165 24.33 4.74 6.67
N LEU A 166 25.01 3.62 6.57
CA LEU A 166 25.63 2.98 7.74
C LEU A 166 26.81 3.81 8.31
N ALA A 167 27.31 4.81 7.56
CA ALA A 167 28.47 5.61 7.96
C ALA A 167 28.13 7.02 8.50
N THR A 168 26.90 7.52 8.40
CA THR A 168 26.55 8.87 8.87
C THR A 168 25.35 8.86 9.81
N PRO A 169 25.55 8.82 11.13
CA PRO A 169 24.47 8.71 12.12
C PRO A 169 23.65 9.99 12.36
N LYS A 170 23.93 11.10 11.67
CA LYS A 170 23.50 12.44 12.11
C LYS A 170 22.22 13.00 11.50
N LEU A 171 21.58 12.37 10.52
CA LEU A 171 20.31 12.86 9.98
C LEU A 171 19.22 11.76 9.99
N SER A 172 19.11 11.04 11.10
CA SER A 172 17.96 10.20 11.30
C SER A 172 16.78 11.10 11.70
N LEU A 173 15.92 11.45 10.72
CA LEU A 173 14.57 11.82 11.08
C LEU A 173 14.05 10.66 11.95
N ARG A 174 13.77 10.94 13.22
CA ARG A 174 13.29 9.94 14.21
C ARG A 174 11.87 9.44 13.89
N LEU A 175 11.33 9.80 12.72
CA LEU A 175 10.03 9.31 12.28
C LEU A 175 10.16 7.86 11.77
N PRO A 176 9.26 6.98 12.19
CA PRO A 176 9.16 5.64 11.61
C PRO A 176 9.03 5.74 10.09
N LYS A 177 9.75 4.89 9.35
CA LYS A 177 9.74 4.88 7.86
C LYS A 177 8.30 4.72 7.33
N GLU A 178 7.47 3.94 8.00
CA GLU A 178 6.09 3.66 7.66
C GLU A 178 5.22 4.92 7.72
N LEU A 179 5.46 5.77 8.72
CA LEU A 179 4.73 7.04 8.84
C LEU A 179 5.13 8.01 7.72
N LEU A 180 6.40 8.04 7.36
CA LEU A 180 6.88 8.91 6.28
C LEU A 180 6.30 8.47 4.92
N VAL A 181 6.25 7.15 4.66
CA VAL A 181 5.57 6.59 3.47
C VAL A 181 4.10 7.00 3.47
N ALA A 182 3.40 6.80 4.58
CA ALA A 182 1.99 7.14 4.71
C ALA A 182 1.71 8.63 4.46
N LEU A 183 2.56 9.51 4.99
CA LEU A 183 2.48 10.96 4.76
C LEU A 183 2.66 11.30 3.28
N ILE A 184 3.76 10.86 2.67
CA ILE A 184 4.05 11.15 1.25
C ILE A 184 2.94 10.62 0.36
N PHE A 185 2.51 9.38 0.57
CA PHE A 185 1.47 8.72 -0.21
C PHE A 185 0.12 9.46 -0.09
N THR A 186 -0.29 9.77 1.13
CA THR A 186 -1.55 10.50 1.37
C THR A 186 -1.52 11.91 0.77
N LEU A 187 -0.41 12.63 0.93
CA LEU A 187 -0.27 13.97 0.34
C LEU A 187 -0.30 13.91 -1.19
N ALA A 188 0.33 12.90 -1.80
CA ALA A 188 0.25 12.69 -3.25
C ALA A 188 -1.20 12.48 -3.73
N CYS A 189 -2.05 11.80 -2.93
CA CYS A 189 -3.47 11.59 -3.24
C CYS A 189 -4.33 12.83 -2.98
N ALA A 190 -4.06 13.60 -1.92
CA ALA A 190 -4.90 14.72 -1.50
C ALA A 190 -4.58 16.05 -2.23
N ILE A 191 -3.31 16.32 -2.51
CA ILE A 191 -2.85 17.58 -3.13
C ILE A 191 -3.56 17.91 -4.46
N PRO A 192 -3.83 16.96 -5.37
CA PRO A 192 -4.56 17.24 -6.60
C PRO A 192 -5.92 17.92 -6.36
N THR A 193 -6.61 17.52 -5.31
CA THR A 193 -7.89 18.13 -4.90
C THR A 193 -7.67 19.44 -4.14
N LEU A 194 -6.83 19.43 -3.11
CA LEU A 194 -6.56 20.60 -2.26
C LEU A 194 -6.05 21.81 -3.06
N SER A 195 -5.26 21.58 -4.10
CA SER A 195 -4.73 22.64 -4.96
C SER A 195 -5.78 23.31 -5.84
N ARG A 196 -6.96 22.68 -6.01
CA ARG A 196 -8.06 23.17 -6.85
C ARG A 196 -9.18 23.83 -6.06
N ILE A 197 -9.17 23.72 -4.74
CA ILE A 197 -10.12 24.43 -3.91
C ILE A 197 -9.87 25.94 -4.04
N SER A 198 -10.89 26.66 -4.52
CA SER A 198 -10.81 28.10 -4.72
C SER A 198 -10.44 28.82 -3.41
N PRO A 199 -9.50 29.77 -3.45
CA PRO A 199 -9.21 30.64 -2.28
C PRO A 199 -10.45 31.45 -1.81
N ARG A 200 -11.43 31.63 -2.70
CA ARG A 200 -12.69 32.37 -2.39
C ARG A 200 -13.65 31.56 -1.52
N ILE A 201 -13.43 30.26 -1.34
CA ILE A 201 -14.25 29.39 -0.46
C ILE A 201 -13.29 28.74 0.55
N PRO A 202 -12.73 29.52 1.49
CA PRO A 202 -11.71 29.03 2.43
C PRO A 202 -12.25 27.96 3.38
N ALA A 203 -13.58 27.91 3.61
CA ALA A 203 -14.21 26.95 4.51
C ALA A 203 -14.03 25.49 4.08
N ARG A 204 -13.91 25.17 2.79
CA ARG A 204 -13.77 23.78 2.31
C ARG A 204 -12.39 23.15 2.50
N ARG A 205 -11.33 23.96 2.68
CA ARG A 205 -9.96 23.42 2.90
C ARG A 205 -9.80 22.72 4.24
N PRO A 206 -10.22 23.32 5.36
CA PRO A 206 -10.13 22.66 6.66
C PRO A 206 -11.01 21.41 6.76
N GLU A 207 -12.11 21.36 6.00
CA GLU A 207 -13.01 20.19 5.99
C GLU A 207 -12.34 18.91 5.46
N LEU A 208 -11.45 19.01 4.47
CA LEU A 208 -10.68 17.87 3.96
C LEU A 208 -9.50 17.46 4.86
N LEU A 209 -9.17 18.26 5.87
CA LEU A 209 -8.07 17.91 6.78
C LEU A 209 -8.37 16.63 7.55
N ILE A 210 -9.61 16.47 8.03
CA ILE A 210 -10.01 15.29 8.82
C ILE A 210 -9.90 14.01 8.01
N PRO A 211 -10.49 13.88 6.79
CA PRO A 211 -10.29 12.67 5.99
C PRO A 211 -8.85 12.48 5.51
N THR A 212 -8.08 13.55 5.32
CA THR A 212 -6.64 13.44 5.02
C THR A 212 -5.88 12.81 6.18
N LEU A 213 -6.13 13.27 7.43
CA LEU A 213 -5.54 12.67 8.63
C LEU A 213 -5.98 11.22 8.82
N ALA A 214 -7.25 10.92 8.58
CA ALA A 214 -7.76 9.56 8.64
C ALA A 214 -7.06 8.66 7.62
N PHE A 215 -6.80 9.15 6.41
CA PHE A 215 -6.07 8.37 5.41
C PHE A 215 -4.58 8.21 5.72
N ILE A 216 -3.92 9.21 6.31
CA ILE A 216 -2.56 9.06 6.83
C ILE A 216 -2.51 7.91 7.86
N ALA A 217 -3.46 7.91 8.80
CA ALA A 217 -3.55 6.86 9.81
C ALA A 217 -3.78 5.47 9.18
N LEU A 218 -4.69 5.36 8.19
CA LEU A 218 -4.95 4.13 7.46
C LEU A 218 -3.74 3.63 6.68
N ALA A 219 -3.07 4.50 5.94
CA ALA A 219 -1.88 4.15 5.16
C ALA A 219 -0.75 3.69 6.09
N TRP A 220 -0.58 4.36 7.23
CA TRP A 220 0.37 3.93 8.25
C TRP A 220 -0.02 2.58 8.87
N LEU A 221 -1.31 2.37 9.20
CA LEU A 221 -1.82 1.09 9.72
C LEU A 221 -1.58 -0.03 8.71
N ASN A 222 -1.81 0.20 7.42
CA ASN A 222 -1.55 -0.80 6.39
C ASN A 222 -0.06 -1.20 6.35
N CYS A 223 0.86 -0.24 6.39
CA CYS A 223 2.29 -0.50 6.45
C CYS A 223 2.66 -1.30 7.71
N GLN A 224 2.15 -0.89 8.88
CA GLN A 224 2.39 -1.57 10.16
C GLN A 224 1.81 -2.98 10.21
N ALA A 225 0.62 -3.19 9.62
CA ALA A 225 0.01 -4.50 9.50
C ALA A 225 0.93 -5.46 8.74
N ILE A 226 1.36 -5.04 7.54
CA ILE A 226 2.23 -5.84 6.68
C ILE A 226 3.55 -6.16 7.37
N GLU A 227 4.19 -5.18 8.01
CA GLU A 227 5.45 -5.41 8.74
C GLU A 227 5.26 -6.37 9.91
N THR A 228 4.19 -6.20 10.69
CA THR A 228 3.88 -7.06 11.85
C THR A 228 3.59 -8.50 11.43
N TRP A 229 2.90 -8.69 10.30
CA TRP A 229 2.53 -10.03 9.82
C TRP A 229 3.68 -10.75 9.10
N GLU A 230 4.65 -10.00 8.57
CA GLU A 230 5.83 -10.53 7.88
C GLU A 230 7.05 -10.70 8.82
N SER A 231 6.99 -10.17 10.05
CA SER A 231 8.07 -10.33 11.01
C SER A 231 8.15 -11.77 11.54
N ALA A 232 9.35 -12.34 11.55
CA ALA A 232 9.61 -13.71 12.02
C ALA A 232 9.41 -13.87 13.53
N THR A 233 9.49 -12.77 14.29
CA THR A 233 9.26 -12.77 15.74
C THR A 233 7.81 -12.41 16.03
N PRO A 234 7.01 -13.33 16.62
CA PRO A 234 5.66 -13.04 17.02
C PRO A 234 5.66 -12.08 18.22
N SER A 235 5.89 -10.80 17.97
CA SER A 235 5.68 -9.80 19.01
C SER A 235 4.19 -9.70 19.29
N ARG A 236 3.81 -9.80 20.57
CA ARG A 236 2.48 -9.40 21.05
C ARG A 236 2.36 -7.88 20.96
N ASN A 237 2.46 -7.35 19.73
CA ASN A 237 2.36 -5.91 19.52
C ASN A 237 0.90 -5.49 19.67
N LEU A 238 0.54 -4.98 20.85
CA LEU A 238 -0.78 -4.45 21.16
C LEU A 238 -1.01 -3.07 20.51
N ILE A 239 0.05 -2.43 20.01
CA ILE A 239 0.00 -1.09 19.42
C ILE A 239 -0.87 -1.09 18.16
N PHE A 240 -0.67 -2.08 17.27
CA PHE A 240 -1.42 -2.17 16.02
C PHE A 240 -2.95 -2.32 16.23
N PRO A 241 -3.46 -3.32 16.99
CA PRO A 241 -4.90 -3.47 17.19
C PRO A 241 -5.52 -2.27 17.92
N LEU A 242 -4.80 -1.69 18.88
CA LEU A 242 -5.25 -0.48 19.58
C LEU A 242 -5.35 0.71 18.60
N ALA A 243 -4.32 0.95 17.80
CA ALA A 243 -4.30 2.04 16.83
C ALA A 243 -5.38 1.86 15.75
N ALA A 244 -5.59 0.63 15.26
CA ALA A 244 -6.64 0.34 14.28
C ALA A 244 -8.05 0.58 14.87
N THR A 245 -8.28 0.14 16.10
CA THR A 245 -9.55 0.38 16.81
C THR A 245 -9.76 1.87 17.06
N LEU A 246 -8.73 2.57 17.52
CA LEU A 246 -8.80 4.02 17.77
C LEU A 246 -9.10 4.78 16.46
N THR A 247 -8.43 4.43 15.37
CA THR A 247 -8.67 5.04 14.05
C THR A 247 -10.10 4.78 13.58
N ALA A 248 -10.61 3.55 13.73
CA ALA A 248 -11.99 3.22 13.36
C ALA A 248 -13.01 4.02 14.19
N VAL A 249 -12.82 4.09 15.49
CA VAL A 249 -13.72 4.80 16.42
C VAL A 249 -13.69 6.31 16.16
N THR A 250 -12.51 6.91 16.03
CA THR A 250 -12.38 8.36 15.78
C THR A 250 -12.96 8.75 14.42
N ALA A 251 -12.72 7.95 13.39
CA ALA A 251 -13.32 8.18 12.08
C ALA A 251 -14.84 8.02 12.10
N LEU A 252 -15.38 7.05 12.85
CA LEU A 252 -16.83 6.86 13.02
C LEU A 252 -17.46 8.03 13.78
N ILE A 253 -16.84 8.48 14.87
CA ILE A 253 -17.31 9.66 15.62
C ILE A 253 -17.33 10.88 14.71
N ALA A 254 -16.26 11.14 13.95
CA ALA A 254 -16.20 12.24 13.01
C ALA A 254 -17.28 12.11 11.92
N THR A 255 -17.58 10.89 11.44
CA THR A 255 -18.68 10.61 10.51
C THR A 255 -20.01 11.09 11.08
N ILE A 256 -20.32 10.71 12.32
CA ILE A 256 -21.59 11.07 12.97
C ILE A 256 -21.71 12.59 13.13
N PHE A 257 -20.64 13.25 13.59
CA PHE A 257 -20.64 14.70 13.76
C PHE A 257 -20.82 15.47 12.44
N LEU A 258 -20.23 14.97 11.35
CA LEU A 258 -20.27 15.66 10.07
C LEU A 258 -21.48 15.28 9.21
N ALA A 259 -22.20 14.21 9.53
CA ALA A 259 -23.30 13.68 8.71
C ALA A 259 -24.40 14.72 8.44
N GLY A 260 -24.70 15.60 9.42
CA GLY A 260 -25.76 16.63 9.28
C GLY A 260 -25.35 17.85 8.44
N HIS A 261 -24.06 18.11 8.26
CA HIS A 261 -23.57 19.33 7.62
C HIS A 261 -22.70 19.09 6.39
N GLN A 262 -22.01 17.92 6.34
CA GLN A 262 -21.01 17.59 5.33
C GLN A 262 -21.11 16.10 4.96
N ALA A 263 -22.25 15.72 4.40
CA ALA A 263 -22.60 14.32 4.14
C ALA A 263 -21.55 13.57 3.30
N LEU A 264 -20.94 14.22 2.29
CA LEU A 264 -19.93 13.58 1.43
C LEU A 264 -18.62 13.31 2.18
N ILE A 265 -18.20 14.24 3.04
CA ILE A 265 -17.02 14.05 3.88
C ILE A 265 -17.28 12.99 4.94
N ALA A 266 -18.46 13.00 5.54
CA ALA A 266 -18.90 11.97 6.46
C ALA A 266 -18.91 10.58 5.80
N ALA A 267 -19.41 10.47 4.56
CA ALA A 267 -19.36 9.21 3.80
C ALA A 267 -17.93 8.74 3.55
N LEU A 268 -17.00 9.65 3.19
CA LEU A 268 -15.60 9.30 3.02
C LEU A 268 -14.96 8.82 4.34
N LEU A 269 -15.27 9.46 5.47
CA LEU A 269 -14.82 9.04 6.80
C LEU A 269 -15.42 7.70 7.22
N ALA A 270 -16.67 7.41 6.85
CA ALA A 270 -17.30 6.11 7.08
C ALA A 270 -16.54 4.98 6.35
N THR A 271 -16.10 5.23 5.10
CA THR A 271 -15.25 4.25 4.39
C THR A 271 -13.89 4.08 5.07
N ALA A 272 -13.30 5.17 5.59
CA ALA A 272 -12.06 5.10 6.36
C ALA A 272 -12.23 4.30 7.65
N ALA A 273 -13.31 4.53 8.40
CA ALA A 273 -13.66 3.76 9.59
C ALA A 273 -13.82 2.27 9.28
N THR A 274 -14.52 1.95 8.18
CA THR A 274 -14.70 0.58 7.70
C THR A 274 -13.37 -0.07 7.36
N SER A 275 -12.47 0.63 6.64
CA SER A 275 -11.12 0.13 6.34
C SER A 275 -10.34 -0.19 7.61
N ALA A 276 -10.34 0.71 8.60
CA ALA A 276 -9.63 0.49 9.86
C ALA A 276 -10.20 -0.70 10.64
N ALA A 277 -11.52 -0.85 10.68
CA ALA A 277 -12.20 -1.98 11.32
C ALA A 277 -11.87 -3.31 10.60
N LEU A 278 -11.85 -3.32 9.27
CA LEU A 278 -11.47 -4.49 8.49
C LEU A 278 -9.99 -4.87 8.68
N LEU A 279 -9.06 -3.91 8.78
CA LEU A 279 -7.66 -4.19 9.13
C LEU A 279 -7.53 -4.81 10.53
N ALA A 280 -8.30 -4.31 11.51
CA ALA A 280 -8.34 -4.91 12.84
C ALA A 280 -8.89 -6.36 12.80
N LEU A 281 -9.92 -6.60 12.01
CA LEU A 281 -10.50 -7.94 11.81
C LEU A 281 -9.52 -8.89 11.12
N LEU A 282 -8.83 -8.45 10.07
CA LEU A 282 -7.78 -9.23 9.41
C LEU A 282 -6.67 -9.61 10.39
N ASN A 283 -6.24 -8.67 11.23
CA ASN A 283 -5.23 -8.95 12.25
C ASN A 283 -5.70 -10.01 13.26
N ARG A 284 -6.98 -9.98 13.65
CA ARG A 284 -7.56 -11.00 14.54
C ARG A 284 -7.54 -12.39 13.93
N HIS A 285 -7.74 -12.48 12.62
CA HIS A 285 -7.81 -13.75 11.88
C HIS A 285 -6.51 -14.10 11.14
N ARG A 286 -5.42 -13.35 11.35
CA ARG A 286 -4.14 -13.48 10.62
C ARG A 286 -3.57 -14.90 10.60
N HIS A 287 -3.81 -15.69 11.65
CA HIS A 287 -3.30 -17.07 11.75
C HIS A 287 -4.07 -18.08 10.88
N ARG A 288 -5.21 -17.68 10.30
CA ARG A 288 -6.05 -18.54 9.45
C ARG A 288 -5.84 -18.28 7.96
N VAL A 289 -5.03 -17.30 7.61
CA VAL A 289 -4.86 -16.81 6.24
C VAL A 289 -3.38 -16.87 5.86
N THR A 290 -3.08 -17.23 4.62
CA THR A 290 -1.69 -17.23 4.16
C THR A 290 -1.11 -15.81 4.13
N PRO A 291 0.21 -15.62 4.37
CA PRO A 291 0.82 -14.29 4.39
C PRO A 291 0.58 -13.47 3.11
N THR A 292 0.62 -14.13 1.95
CA THR A 292 0.39 -13.47 0.66
C THR A 292 -1.06 -12.98 0.52
N THR A 293 -2.03 -13.82 0.91
CA THR A 293 -3.45 -13.47 0.88
C THR A 293 -3.77 -12.36 1.89
N LEU A 294 -3.17 -12.43 3.08
CA LEU A 294 -3.37 -11.45 4.13
C LEU A 294 -2.89 -10.06 3.69
N ARG A 295 -1.76 -10.01 2.98
CA ARG A 295 -1.24 -8.77 2.41
C ARG A 295 -2.13 -8.22 1.30
N ALA A 296 -2.52 -9.05 0.34
CA ALA A 296 -3.43 -8.63 -0.71
C ALA A 296 -4.78 -8.14 -0.13
N ALA A 297 -5.27 -8.78 0.93
CA ALA A 297 -6.46 -8.36 1.63
C ALA A 297 -6.27 -7.01 2.34
N ALA A 298 -5.09 -6.73 2.91
CA ALA A 298 -4.80 -5.43 3.52
C ALA A 298 -4.88 -4.28 2.51
N ASP A 299 -4.31 -4.50 1.32
CA ASP A 299 -4.37 -3.49 0.24
C ASP A 299 -5.80 -3.35 -0.32
N LEU A 300 -6.55 -4.46 -0.45
CA LEU A 300 -7.96 -4.44 -0.88
C LEU A 300 -8.87 -3.68 0.09
N VAL A 301 -8.61 -3.79 1.38
CA VAL A 301 -9.37 -3.07 2.41
C VAL A 301 -9.27 -1.55 2.25
N LEU A 302 -8.17 -1.03 1.70
CA LEU A 302 -8.02 0.40 1.41
C LEU A 302 -8.87 0.86 0.20
N LEU A 303 -9.48 -0.05 -0.54
CA LEU A 303 -10.34 0.27 -1.68
C LEU A 303 -11.81 0.50 -1.30
N THR A 304 -12.16 0.55 -0.01
CA THR A 304 -13.54 0.81 0.44
C THR A 304 -14.16 2.07 -0.16
N PRO A 305 -13.42 3.19 -0.44
CA PRO A 305 -14.03 4.36 -1.09
C PRO A 305 -14.52 4.11 -2.53
N LEU A 306 -14.14 3.01 -3.19
CA LEU A 306 -14.70 2.64 -4.50
C LEU A 306 -16.23 2.55 -4.45
N VAL A 307 -16.80 2.13 -3.32
CA VAL A 307 -18.28 2.07 -3.14
C VAL A 307 -18.91 3.44 -3.38
N LEU A 308 -18.26 4.52 -2.93
CA LEU A 308 -18.74 5.89 -3.12
C LEU A 308 -18.66 6.33 -4.58
N LEU A 309 -17.63 5.86 -5.30
CA LEU A 309 -17.38 6.23 -6.70
C LEU A 309 -18.28 5.48 -7.68
N ILE A 310 -18.81 4.30 -7.27
CA ILE A 310 -19.71 3.47 -8.07
C ILE A 310 -21.17 3.90 -7.85
N MET A 311 -21.52 4.42 -6.66
CA MET A 311 -22.85 4.97 -6.42
C MET A 311 -23.04 6.17 -7.36
N PRO A 312 -24.16 6.22 -8.12
CA PRO A 312 -24.45 7.41 -8.89
C PRO A 312 -24.39 8.59 -7.92
N ALA A 313 -23.51 9.54 -8.23
CA ALA A 313 -23.44 10.76 -7.45
C ALA A 313 -24.86 11.22 -7.26
N PHE A 314 -25.27 11.49 -6.01
CA PHE A 314 -26.50 12.19 -5.75
C PHE A 314 -26.38 13.53 -6.48
N THR A 315 -26.70 13.48 -7.77
CA THR A 315 -26.78 14.67 -8.64
C THR A 315 -28.01 15.42 -8.20
N GLN A 316 -27.81 16.37 -7.34
CA GLN A 316 -28.69 17.53 -7.23
C GLN A 316 -27.86 18.80 -7.42
#